data_ae6ee14cb690747535d3eacf4202e1f7
#
_entry.id   ae6ee14cb690747535d3eacf4202e1f7
#
_cell.length_a   1.000
_cell.length_b   1.000
_cell.length_c   1.000
_cell.angle_alpha   90.00
_cell.angle_beta   90.00
_cell.angle_gamma   90.00
#
_symmetry.space_group_name_H-M   'P 1'
#
loop_
_entity.id
_entity.type
_entity.pdbx_description
1 polymer ?
#
loop_
_entity_poly.entity_id
_entity_poly.type
_entity_poly.pdbx_seq_one_letter_code
_entity_poly.pdbx_strand_id
1 'polypeptide(L)'
;MLVQRCLWHIPHQLKFALWQDRKHVPRKSPEWLHIMSRIFDICAIRSGIEDEAVIQALVARKRERLTALIAYCREHGCRAAATYLENAQGDLFTALTHRLEGKTQSRVERLMRTVNLRVNVGKWSTAGGLNVVKVRLAYYYNDFDA
;
A
#
# COMPACT_ATOMS: atom_id res chain seq x y z
N MET A 1 -16.13 7.74 10.16
CA MET A 1 -14.83 7.07 10.41
C MET A 1 -13.85 7.44 9.31
N LEU A 2 -12.67 7.92 9.67
CA LEU A 2 -11.62 8.21 8.70
C LEU A 2 -10.89 6.91 8.33
N VAL A 3 -10.75 6.66 7.04
CA VAL A 3 -10.05 5.48 6.52
C VAL A 3 -8.86 5.93 5.69
N GLN A 4 -7.70 5.37 5.96
CA GLN A 4 -6.49 5.54 5.16
C GLN A 4 -6.05 4.19 4.63
N ARG A 5 -5.97 4.05 3.31
CA ARG A 5 -5.35 2.88 2.71
C ARG A 5 -3.83 2.91 2.90
N CYS A 6 -3.25 1.76 3.15
CA CYS A 6 -1.81 1.65 3.26
C CYS A 6 -1.15 1.93 1.91
N LEU A 7 -0.40 3.02 1.81
CA LEU A 7 0.24 3.45 0.58
C LEU A 7 1.28 2.45 0.06
N TRP A 8 1.84 1.64 0.95
CA TRP A 8 2.75 0.57 0.55
C TRP A 8 2.04 -0.57 -0.18
N HIS A 9 0.81 -0.90 0.24
CA HIS A 9 0.02 -1.98 -0.38
C HIS A 9 -0.57 -1.59 -1.74
N ILE A 10 -0.84 -0.32 -2.00
CA ILE A 10 -1.50 0.11 -3.23
C ILE A 10 -0.78 -0.36 -4.49
N PRO A 11 0.55 -0.12 -4.66
CA PRO A 11 1.24 -0.64 -5.83
C PRO A 11 1.24 -2.16 -5.92
N HIS A 12 1.32 -2.85 -4.78
CA HIS A 12 1.30 -4.31 -4.74
C HIS A 12 -0.06 -4.88 -5.17
N GLN A 13 -1.14 -4.30 -4.67
CA GLN A 13 -2.50 -4.71 -5.05
C GLN A 13 -2.80 -4.38 -6.50
N LEU A 14 -2.30 -3.26 -7.00
CA LEU A 14 -2.45 -2.89 -8.41
C LEU A 14 -1.82 -3.91 -9.35
N LYS A 15 -0.71 -4.53 -8.97
CA LYS A 15 -0.10 -5.63 -9.75
C LYS A 15 -1.05 -6.79 -9.96
N PHE A 16 -1.85 -7.16 -8.95
CA PHE A 16 -2.85 -8.22 -9.07
C PHE A 16 -3.98 -7.81 -10.02
N ALA A 17 -4.45 -6.58 -9.94
CA ALA A 17 -5.45 -6.07 -10.87
C ALA A 17 -4.91 -6.06 -12.31
N LEU A 18 -3.67 -5.61 -12.52
CA LEU A 18 -3.01 -5.64 -13.82
C LEU A 18 -2.80 -7.07 -14.34
N TRP A 19 -2.62 -8.03 -13.45
CA TRP A 19 -2.57 -9.43 -13.86
C TRP A 19 -3.88 -9.91 -14.47
N GLN A 20 -5.02 -9.45 -13.96
CA GLN A 20 -6.33 -9.73 -14.56
C GLN A 20 -6.46 -9.10 -15.95
N ASP A 21 -5.84 -7.94 -16.15
CA ASP A 21 -5.86 -7.19 -17.41
C ASP A 21 -4.68 -7.54 -18.35
N ARG A 22 -3.93 -8.60 -18.08
CA ARG A 22 -2.67 -8.94 -18.77
C ARG A 22 -2.81 -9.19 -20.28
N LYS A 23 -4.01 -9.44 -20.76
CA LYS A 23 -4.28 -9.58 -22.19
C LYS A 23 -4.15 -8.26 -22.93
N HIS A 24 -4.47 -7.17 -22.25
CA HIS A 24 -4.40 -5.81 -22.80
C HIS A 24 -3.06 -5.14 -22.50
N VAL A 25 -2.58 -5.32 -21.26
CA VAL A 25 -1.30 -4.78 -20.82
C VAL A 25 -0.46 -5.90 -20.20
N PRO A 26 0.39 -6.54 -21.02
CA PRO A 26 1.28 -7.60 -20.54
C PRO A 26 2.26 -7.09 -19.48
N ARG A 27 2.62 -7.96 -18.55
CA ARG A 27 3.60 -7.64 -17.50
C ARG A 27 4.91 -7.18 -18.13
N LYS A 28 5.49 -6.11 -17.59
CA LYS A 28 6.72 -5.45 -18.06
C LYS A 28 6.62 -4.81 -19.45
N SER A 29 5.43 -4.72 -20.05
CA SER A 29 5.24 -3.89 -21.24
C SER A 29 5.46 -2.41 -20.91
N PRO A 30 5.70 -1.54 -21.91
CA PRO A 30 5.85 -0.11 -21.70
C PRO A 30 4.66 0.50 -20.94
N GLU A 31 3.45 0.07 -21.27
CA GLU A 31 2.20 0.52 -20.62
C GLU A 31 2.15 0.06 -19.16
N TRP A 32 2.54 -1.18 -18.89
CA TRP A 32 2.62 -1.71 -17.54
C TRP A 32 3.62 -0.94 -16.69
N LEU A 33 4.81 -0.66 -17.25
CA LEU A 33 5.84 0.12 -16.58
C LEU A 33 5.38 1.56 -16.31
N HIS A 34 4.66 2.16 -17.26
CA HIS A 34 4.07 3.48 -17.09
C HIS A 34 3.10 3.51 -15.92
N ILE A 35 2.15 2.58 -15.88
CA ILE A 35 1.16 2.47 -14.79
C ILE A 35 1.86 2.29 -13.44
N MET A 36 2.82 1.37 -13.35
CA MET A 36 3.52 1.09 -12.10
C MET A 36 4.37 2.27 -11.64
N SER A 37 5.10 2.94 -12.54
CA SER A 37 5.88 4.11 -12.17
C SER A 37 5.00 5.25 -11.65
N ARG A 38 3.84 5.46 -12.27
CA ARG A 38 2.90 6.50 -11.86
C ARG A 38 2.29 6.22 -10.50
N ILE A 39 1.88 4.98 -10.21
CA ILE A 39 1.32 4.66 -8.90
C ILE A 39 2.38 4.76 -7.79
N PHE A 40 3.61 4.37 -8.04
CA PHE A 40 4.69 4.56 -7.08
C PHE A 40 4.92 6.05 -6.79
N ASP A 41 4.91 6.90 -7.79
CA ASP A 41 5.03 8.36 -7.61
C ASP A 41 3.84 8.93 -6.82
N ILE A 42 2.63 8.50 -7.12
CA ILE A 42 1.42 8.95 -6.39
C ILE A 42 1.48 8.54 -4.91
N CYS A 43 1.93 7.33 -4.62
CA CYS A 43 2.02 6.81 -3.26
C CYS A 43 3.27 7.25 -2.48
N ALA A 44 4.25 7.87 -3.16
CA ALA A 44 5.45 8.39 -2.53
C ALA A 44 5.15 9.73 -1.84
N ILE A 45 4.84 9.67 -0.55
CA ILE A 45 4.56 10.85 0.27
C ILE A 45 5.62 10.98 1.34
N ARG A 46 6.26 12.14 1.40
CA ARG A 46 7.23 12.45 2.46
C ARG A 46 6.50 12.73 3.77
N SER A 47 7.01 12.18 4.85
CA SER A 47 6.58 12.52 6.21
C SER A 47 7.15 13.89 6.63
N GLY A 48 6.49 14.56 7.58
CA GLY A 48 7.00 15.77 8.20
C GLY A 48 6.69 17.08 7.47
N ILE A 49 5.73 17.08 6.53
CA ILE A 49 5.24 18.32 5.93
C ILE A 49 4.28 18.97 6.90
N GLU A 50 4.61 20.17 7.37
CA GLU A 50 3.82 20.93 8.37
C GLU A 50 2.96 22.03 7.76
N ASP A 51 3.38 22.61 6.64
CA ASP A 51 2.67 23.68 5.95
C ASP A 51 1.39 23.16 5.27
N GLU A 52 0.24 23.65 5.72
CA GLU A 52 -1.07 23.25 5.20
C GLU A 52 -1.27 23.59 3.73
N ALA A 53 -0.79 24.74 3.28
CA ALA A 53 -0.86 25.14 1.88
C ALA A 53 -0.06 24.18 0.98
N VAL A 54 1.11 23.73 1.43
CA VAL A 54 1.93 22.74 0.75
C VAL A 54 1.23 21.39 0.71
N ILE A 55 0.62 20.96 1.81
CA ILE A 55 -0.15 19.71 1.89
C ILE A 55 -1.32 19.74 0.91
N GLN A 56 -2.11 20.80 0.89
CA GLN A 56 -3.25 20.93 -0.02
C GLN A 56 -2.81 20.92 -1.48
N ALA A 57 -1.76 21.64 -1.83
CA ALA A 57 -1.19 21.64 -3.17
C ALA A 57 -0.68 20.26 -3.58
N LEU A 58 -0.02 19.55 -2.67
CA LEU A 58 0.47 18.20 -2.89
C LEU A 58 -0.69 17.21 -3.12
N VAL A 59 -1.70 17.24 -2.27
CA VAL A 59 -2.89 16.39 -2.41
C VAL A 59 -3.61 16.66 -3.72
N ALA A 60 -3.83 17.91 -4.08
CA ALA A 60 -4.47 18.28 -5.34
C ALA A 60 -3.69 17.73 -6.55
N ARG A 61 -2.36 17.88 -6.56
CA ARG A 61 -1.50 17.34 -7.61
C ARG A 61 -1.54 15.82 -7.68
N LYS A 62 -1.50 15.13 -6.55
CA LYS A 62 -1.56 13.67 -6.49
C LYS A 62 -2.92 13.14 -6.97
N ARG A 63 -4.01 13.81 -6.60
CA ARG A 63 -5.36 13.48 -7.09
C ARG A 63 -5.49 13.66 -8.60
N GLU A 64 -4.94 14.73 -9.14
CA GLU A 64 -4.89 14.96 -10.59
C GLU A 64 -4.15 13.85 -11.32
N ARG A 65 -2.98 13.47 -10.81
CA ARG A 65 -2.19 12.36 -11.36
C ARG A 65 -2.92 11.02 -11.27
N LEU A 66 -3.64 10.78 -10.17
CA LEU A 66 -4.45 9.57 -10.01
C LEU A 66 -5.60 9.52 -11.00
N THR A 67 -6.31 10.63 -11.19
CA THR A 67 -7.37 10.73 -12.20
C THR A 67 -6.83 10.47 -13.61
N ALA A 68 -5.69 11.04 -13.94
CA ALA A 68 -5.03 10.80 -15.24
C ALA A 68 -4.60 9.32 -15.39
N LEU A 69 -4.12 8.69 -14.32
CA LEU A 69 -3.76 7.28 -14.33
C LEU A 69 -4.97 6.36 -14.53
N ILE A 70 -6.09 6.65 -13.88
CA ILE A 70 -7.34 5.90 -14.07
C ILE A 70 -7.81 6.01 -15.53
N ALA A 71 -7.78 7.20 -16.11
CA ALA A 71 -8.13 7.41 -17.52
C ALA A 71 -7.18 6.62 -18.44
N TYR A 72 -5.89 6.63 -18.18
CA TYR A 72 -4.90 5.85 -18.92
C TYR A 72 -5.19 4.35 -18.86
N CYS A 73 -5.50 3.82 -17.67
CA CYS A 73 -5.90 2.42 -17.52
C CYS A 73 -7.12 2.07 -18.36
N ARG A 74 -8.13 2.93 -18.38
CA ARG A 74 -9.34 2.72 -19.18
C ARG A 74 -9.07 2.74 -20.67
N GLU A 75 -8.27 3.67 -21.16
CA GLU A 75 -7.87 3.75 -22.57
C GLU A 75 -7.15 2.50 -23.05
N HIS A 76 -6.37 1.85 -22.18
CA HIS A 76 -5.60 0.64 -22.50
C HIS A 76 -6.33 -0.67 -22.16
N GLY A 77 -7.63 -0.60 -21.83
CA GLY A 77 -8.44 -1.77 -21.54
C GLY A 77 -8.20 -2.41 -20.15
N CYS A 78 -7.51 -1.71 -19.27
CA CYS A 78 -7.22 -2.16 -17.89
C CYS A 78 -8.39 -1.86 -16.96
N ARG A 79 -9.49 -2.59 -17.10
CA ARG A 79 -10.71 -2.38 -16.31
C ARG A 79 -10.51 -2.71 -14.84
N ALA A 80 -9.87 -3.84 -14.53
CA ALA A 80 -9.63 -4.24 -13.14
C ALA A 80 -8.75 -3.23 -12.41
N ALA A 81 -7.68 -2.76 -13.05
CA ALA A 81 -6.81 -1.73 -12.51
C ALA A 81 -7.54 -0.40 -12.29
N ALA A 82 -8.32 0.06 -13.28
CA ALA A 82 -9.10 1.29 -13.17
C ALA A 82 -10.12 1.22 -12.03
N THR A 83 -10.87 0.13 -11.92
CA THR A 83 -11.84 -0.10 -10.84
C THR A 83 -11.18 -0.10 -9.48
N TYR A 84 -10.04 -0.79 -9.35
CA TYR A 84 -9.28 -0.80 -8.11
C TYR A 84 -8.85 0.60 -7.67
N LEU A 85 -8.31 1.40 -8.58
CA LEU A 85 -7.87 2.76 -8.30
C LEU A 85 -9.04 3.70 -7.98
N GLU A 86 -10.16 3.58 -8.67
CA GLU A 86 -11.38 4.34 -8.37
C GLU A 86 -11.89 4.06 -6.95
N ASN A 87 -11.92 2.79 -6.55
CA ASN A 87 -12.34 2.41 -5.21
C ASN A 87 -11.36 2.89 -4.13
N ALA A 88 -10.09 3.04 -4.47
CA ALA A 88 -9.06 3.46 -3.54
C ALA A 88 -8.95 4.99 -3.42
N GLN A 89 -9.38 5.76 -4.43
CA GLN A 89 -9.06 7.19 -4.52
C GLN A 89 -9.56 8.03 -3.34
N GLY A 90 -10.66 7.65 -2.70
CA GLY A 90 -11.20 8.35 -1.53
C GLY A 90 -10.37 8.18 -0.26
N ASP A 91 -9.57 7.11 -0.18
CA ASP A 91 -8.89 6.68 1.05
C ASP A 91 -7.37 6.87 0.99
N LEU A 92 -6.82 7.38 -0.12
CA LEU A 92 -5.36 7.45 -0.32
C LEU A 92 -4.67 8.57 0.44
N PHE A 93 -5.34 9.69 0.62
CA PHE A 93 -4.72 10.90 1.18
C PHE A 93 -5.33 11.34 2.50
N THR A 94 -6.09 10.47 3.16
CA THR A 94 -6.77 10.79 4.43
C THR A 94 -5.79 11.21 5.51
N ALA A 95 -4.71 10.46 5.69
CA ALA A 95 -3.70 10.77 6.71
C ALA A 95 -3.03 12.11 6.46
N LEU A 96 -2.71 12.41 5.20
CA LEU A 96 -2.08 13.67 4.82
C LEU A 96 -3.03 14.85 4.98
N THR A 97 -4.27 14.72 4.49
CA THR A 97 -5.29 15.78 4.56
C THR A 97 -5.68 16.12 6.00
N HIS A 98 -5.78 15.11 6.87
CA HIS A 98 -6.17 15.28 8.27
C HIS A 98 -4.97 15.33 9.23
N ARG A 99 -3.75 15.44 8.72
CA ARG A 99 -2.51 15.48 9.49
C ARG A 99 -2.37 14.34 10.50
N LEU A 100 -2.90 13.18 10.14
CA LEU A 100 -2.74 11.98 10.96
C LEU A 100 -1.29 11.49 10.84
N GLU A 101 -0.71 11.05 11.95
CA GLU A 101 0.57 10.37 11.91
C GLU A 101 0.43 9.06 11.14
N GLY A 102 0.75 9.11 9.86
CA GLY A 102 0.68 7.97 8.96
C GLY A 102 2.06 7.56 8.49
N LYS A 103 2.39 6.30 8.66
CA LYS A 103 3.55 5.69 8.02
C LYS A 103 3.07 4.88 6.82
N THR A 104 3.89 4.83 5.77
CA THR A 104 3.59 4.06 4.57
C THR A 104 3.46 2.57 4.84
N GLN A 105 3.97 2.10 5.98
CA GLN A 105 3.95 0.71 6.40
C GLN A 105 3.05 0.54 7.64
N SER A 106 2.08 -0.36 7.58
CA SER A 106 1.17 -0.60 8.69
C SER A 106 1.84 -1.32 9.87
N ARG A 107 1.32 -1.10 11.09
CA ARG A 107 1.74 -1.85 12.27
C ARG A 107 1.56 -3.36 12.10
N VAL A 108 0.47 -3.75 11.43
CA VAL A 108 0.16 -5.17 11.20
C VAL A 108 1.23 -5.85 10.35
N GLU A 109 1.74 -5.18 9.33
CA GLU A 109 2.82 -5.74 8.49
C GLU A 109 4.11 -5.91 9.24
N ARG A 110 4.50 -4.93 10.06
CA ARG A 110 5.68 -5.04 10.91
C ARG A 110 5.53 -6.16 11.91
N LEU A 111 4.34 -6.29 12.49
CA LEU A 111 3.98 -7.36 13.40
C LEU A 111 4.08 -8.72 12.70
N MET A 112 3.47 -8.86 11.52
CA MET A 112 3.51 -10.09 10.73
C MET A 112 4.91 -10.45 10.28
N ARG A 113 5.75 -9.47 9.96
CA ARG A 113 7.17 -9.70 9.66
C ARG A 113 7.91 -10.27 10.88
N THR A 114 7.67 -9.73 12.06
CA THR A 114 8.24 -10.23 13.32
C THR A 114 7.83 -11.67 13.59
N VAL A 115 6.56 -12.01 13.36
CA VAL A 115 6.04 -13.37 13.48
C VAL A 115 6.68 -14.29 12.44
N ASN A 116 6.71 -13.87 11.18
CA ASN A 116 7.20 -14.68 10.06
C ASN A 116 8.70 -14.96 10.10
N LEU A 117 9.50 -14.16 10.79
CA LEU A 117 10.94 -14.42 10.97
C LEU A 117 11.24 -15.80 11.57
N ARG A 118 10.31 -16.40 12.29
CA ARG A 118 10.50 -17.72 12.91
C ARG A 118 9.56 -18.79 12.36
N VAL A 119 8.34 -18.42 12.04
CA VAL A 119 7.30 -19.39 11.61
C VAL A 119 7.64 -20.06 10.28
N ASN A 120 8.40 -19.36 9.41
CA ASN A 120 8.84 -19.91 8.12
C ASN A 120 10.02 -20.87 8.23
N VAL A 121 10.62 -21.02 9.42
CA VAL A 121 11.78 -21.89 9.64
C VAL A 121 11.34 -23.15 10.39
N GLY A 122 11.27 -24.26 9.69
CA GLY A 122 10.95 -25.57 10.29
C GLY A 122 9.47 -25.95 10.23
N LYS A 123 9.20 -27.17 10.66
CA LYS A 123 7.85 -27.73 10.76
C LYS A 123 7.35 -27.58 12.18
N TRP A 124 6.22 -26.92 12.34
CA TRP A 124 5.60 -26.68 13.63
C TRP A 124 4.33 -27.51 13.79
N SER A 125 4.10 -28.08 14.97
CA SER A 125 2.75 -28.52 15.35
C SER A 125 1.84 -27.32 15.53
N THR A 126 0.50 -27.51 15.47
CA THR A 126 -0.46 -26.42 15.67
C THR A 126 -0.24 -25.70 17.01
N ALA A 127 -0.03 -26.46 18.10
CA ALA A 127 0.22 -25.90 19.42
C ALA A 127 1.59 -25.20 19.49
N GLY A 128 2.64 -25.81 18.92
CA GLY A 128 3.99 -25.23 18.90
C GLY A 128 4.06 -23.94 18.08
N GLY A 129 3.45 -23.93 16.91
CA GLY A 129 3.36 -22.72 16.06
C GLY A 129 2.62 -21.58 16.76
N LEU A 130 1.52 -21.87 17.43
CA LEU A 130 0.77 -20.87 18.20
C LEU A 130 1.58 -20.29 19.36
N ASN A 131 2.34 -21.12 20.06
CA ASN A 131 3.22 -20.66 21.14
C ASN A 131 4.34 -19.76 20.65
N VAL A 132 4.95 -20.07 19.51
CA VAL A 132 5.96 -19.20 18.88
C VAL A 132 5.38 -17.84 18.52
N VAL A 133 4.18 -17.81 17.95
CA VAL A 133 3.47 -16.56 17.64
C VAL A 133 3.22 -15.74 18.92
N LYS A 134 2.72 -16.36 19.98
CA LYS A 134 2.51 -15.69 21.28
C LYS A 134 3.78 -15.08 21.85
N VAL A 135 4.89 -15.80 21.81
CA VAL A 135 6.19 -15.30 22.29
C VAL A 135 6.63 -14.09 21.44
N ARG A 136 6.55 -14.18 20.13
CA ARG A 136 6.93 -13.08 19.23
C ARG A 136 6.06 -11.84 19.43
N LEU A 137 4.77 -12.00 19.62
CA LEU A 137 3.86 -10.91 19.94
C LEU A 137 4.19 -10.26 21.28
N ALA A 138 4.50 -11.09 22.31
CA ALA A 138 4.92 -10.58 23.61
C ALA A 138 6.19 -9.74 23.51
N TYR A 139 7.19 -10.18 22.76
CA TYR A 139 8.38 -9.38 22.49
C TYR A 139 8.07 -8.06 21.81
N TYR A 140 7.23 -8.09 20.80
CA TYR A 140 6.87 -6.90 20.04
C TYR A 140 6.17 -5.84 20.90
N TYR A 141 5.25 -6.26 21.78
CA TYR A 141 4.45 -5.33 22.58
C TYR A 141 5.10 -4.91 23.91
N ASN A 142 5.97 -5.71 24.45
CA ASN A 142 6.54 -5.46 25.78
C ASN A 142 7.99 -4.98 25.76
N ASP A 143 8.56 -4.77 24.57
CA ASP A 143 9.89 -4.19 24.40
C ASP A 143 10.99 -4.93 25.23
N PHE A 144 10.97 -6.25 25.17
CA PHE A 144 11.94 -7.08 25.89
C PHE A 144 13.38 -6.98 25.35
N ASP A 145 13.62 -6.20 24.33
CA ASP A 145 14.92 -5.94 23.73
C ASP A 145 15.67 -4.80 24.43
N ALA A 146 15.57 -4.77 25.71
CA ALA A 146 16.35 -3.82 26.47
C ALA A 146 17.86 -4.17 26.46
#